data_fdddb22d698e6d6eefe20a905b9948f2
#
_entry.id   fdddb22d698e6d6eefe20a905b9948f2
#
_cell.length_a   1.000
_cell.length_b   1.000
_cell.length_c   1.000
_cell.angle_alpha   90.00
_cell.angle_beta   90.00
_cell.angle_gamma   90.00
#
_symmetry.space_group_name_H-M   'P 1'
#
loop_
_entity.id
_entity.type
_entity.pdbx_description
1 polymer ?
#
loop_
_entity_poly.entity_id
_entity_poly.type
_entity_poly.pdbx_seq_one_letter_code
_entity_poly.pdbx_strand_id
1 'polypeptide(L)'
;MWMKRVIAATAAIAMLSAFGGCGSKDTDTLSDNQFVVGFDAAFPPYGYQDDNGEYVGFDLDLAKEVCDRNNWELVKMPIDWDSKDMELNSGTISCIWNGFTMNGRENDYTWSDPYVDNSQVFVVKSDSGIATFDDLAGKTVAVQTDSSAEAALNDADNADLKDSFKEVLVVGEYNTAFLNLESNAVDAIAMDVGVAKYQLESRNGDFKILDEPLAAEQYAVGFKKGNTALRDQVQKTLDEMKSDGTFQTIAEKWDLQDSVILNK
;
A
#
# COMPACT_ATOMS: atom_id res chain seq x y z
N MET A 1 87.13 23.13 -10.53
CA MET A 1 86.96 24.58 -10.29
C MET A 1 85.49 24.86 -10.21
N TRP A 2 85.02 25.30 -9.09
CA TRP A 2 83.74 25.84 -8.62
C TRP A 2 82.58 24.89 -8.43
N MET A 3 82.43 24.47 -7.18
CA MET A 3 81.27 23.88 -6.53
C MET A 3 80.12 24.91 -6.41
N LYS A 4 78.90 24.56 -6.85
CA LYS A 4 77.69 25.28 -6.41
C LYS A 4 76.90 24.36 -5.53
N ARG A 5 76.75 24.76 -4.27
CA ARG A 5 75.96 24.15 -3.24
C ARG A 5 74.50 24.39 -3.59
N VAL A 6 73.70 23.34 -3.66
CA VAL A 6 72.25 23.43 -3.72
C VAL A 6 71.71 23.06 -2.33
N ILE A 7 71.00 24.01 -1.71
CA ILE A 7 70.33 23.86 -0.43
C ILE A 7 69.02 23.16 -0.70
N ALA A 8 68.84 21.97 -0.13
CA ALA A 8 67.55 21.29 -0.13
C ALA A 8 66.70 21.85 1.00
N ALA A 9 65.62 22.52 0.65
CA ALA A 9 64.58 22.93 1.58
C ALA A 9 63.52 21.75 1.70
N THR A 10 63.52 21.12 2.86
CA THR A 10 62.56 20.14 3.26
C THR A 10 61.23 20.83 3.64
N ALA A 11 60.23 20.78 2.76
CA ALA A 11 58.88 21.18 3.09
C ALA A 11 58.16 19.97 3.74
N ALA A 12 57.89 20.10 5.03
CA ALA A 12 57.03 19.15 5.76
C ALA A 12 55.58 19.40 5.36
N ILE A 13 55.03 18.49 4.58
CA ILE A 13 53.56 18.46 4.27
C ILE A 13 52.90 17.74 5.44
N ALA A 14 52.20 18.50 6.30
CA ALA A 14 51.26 17.96 7.27
C ALA A 14 50.04 17.43 6.54
N MET A 15 49.90 16.10 6.41
CA MET A 15 48.67 15.49 6.00
C MET A 15 47.65 15.60 7.14
N LEU A 16 46.70 16.54 7.03
CA LEU A 16 45.48 16.47 7.77
C LEU A 16 44.64 15.31 7.16
N SER A 17 44.61 14.17 7.83
CA SER A 17 43.62 13.13 7.61
C SER A 17 42.28 13.66 8.07
N ALA A 18 41.52 14.22 7.11
CA ALA A 18 40.08 14.39 7.28
C ALA A 18 39.46 13.00 7.36
N PHE A 19 39.14 12.58 8.58
CA PHE A 19 38.16 11.52 8.77
C PHE A 19 36.83 12.05 8.22
N GLY A 20 36.58 11.78 6.96
CA GLY A 20 35.24 11.86 6.39
C GLY A 20 34.38 10.81 7.10
N GLY A 21 33.57 11.25 8.07
CA GLY A 21 32.52 10.44 8.61
C GLY A 21 31.65 9.98 7.43
N CYS A 22 31.50 8.65 7.25
CA CYS A 22 30.36 8.10 6.56
C CYS A 22 29.13 8.52 7.36
N GLY A 23 28.60 9.69 7.06
CA GLY A 23 27.23 10.02 7.40
C GLY A 23 26.37 9.01 6.63
N SER A 24 25.64 8.16 7.35
CA SER A 24 24.47 7.50 6.81
C SER A 24 23.68 8.61 6.11
N LYS A 25 23.39 8.44 4.81
CA LYS A 25 22.43 9.30 4.13
C LYS A 25 21.15 9.14 4.92
N ASP A 26 20.74 10.22 5.60
CA ASP A 26 19.43 10.28 6.20
C ASP A 26 18.41 10.01 5.08
N THR A 27 17.76 8.85 5.15
CA THR A 27 16.71 8.43 4.21
C THR A 27 15.42 9.21 4.45
N ASP A 28 15.47 10.22 5.29
CA ASP A 28 14.32 11.02 5.74
C ASP A 28 13.97 12.19 4.81
N THR A 29 14.74 12.43 3.74
CA THR A 29 14.49 13.51 2.78
C THR A 29 14.17 12.97 1.40
N LEU A 30 13.24 13.63 0.72
CA LEU A 30 12.90 13.31 -0.67
C LEU A 30 14.11 13.56 -1.58
N SER A 31 14.36 12.63 -2.49
CA SER A 31 15.32 12.82 -3.58
C SER A 31 14.70 13.78 -4.60
N ASP A 32 15.42 14.86 -4.93
CA ASP A 32 14.99 15.81 -5.98
C ASP A 32 13.58 16.39 -5.82
N ASN A 33 13.06 16.50 -4.58
CA ASN A 33 11.71 16.99 -4.25
C ASN A 33 10.58 16.11 -4.82
N GLN A 34 10.87 14.87 -5.20
CA GLN A 34 9.88 13.91 -5.71
C GLN A 34 9.33 13.04 -4.59
N PHE A 35 8.01 12.99 -4.48
CA PHE A 35 7.30 12.06 -3.59
C PHE A 35 6.76 10.91 -4.43
N VAL A 36 7.42 9.75 -4.33
CA VAL A 36 7.10 8.57 -5.14
C VAL A 36 6.15 7.66 -4.36
N VAL A 37 4.92 7.55 -4.83
CA VAL A 37 3.90 6.67 -4.25
C VAL A 37 3.89 5.33 -4.97
N GLY A 38 4.21 4.25 -4.23
CA GLY A 38 4.07 2.88 -4.71
C GLY A 38 2.65 2.35 -4.48
N PHE A 39 2.05 1.76 -5.52
CA PHE A 39 0.67 1.26 -5.47
C PHE A 39 0.45 0.12 -6.48
N ASP A 40 -0.53 -0.76 -6.20
CA ASP A 40 -1.06 -1.76 -7.13
C ASP A 40 -2.04 -1.06 -8.09
N ALA A 41 -1.74 -1.08 -9.39
CA ALA A 41 -2.57 -0.43 -10.41
C ALA A 41 -3.87 -1.19 -10.75
N ALA A 42 -4.18 -2.26 -10.03
CA ALA A 42 -5.40 -3.06 -10.15
C ALA A 42 -6.25 -3.07 -8.87
N PHE A 43 -6.15 -2.01 -8.03
CA PHE A 43 -6.79 -1.92 -6.71
C PHE A 43 -7.78 -0.74 -6.59
N PRO A 44 -8.85 -0.68 -7.43
CA PRO A 44 -9.86 0.37 -7.35
C PRO A 44 -10.71 0.21 -6.06
N PRO A 45 -11.22 1.28 -5.45
CA PRO A 45 -11.10 2.68 -5.88
C PRO A 45 -9.86 3.41 -5.33
N TYR A 46 -8.94 2.73 -4.64
CA TYR A 46 -7.81 3.35 -3.94
C TYR A 46 -6.68 3.78 -4.89
N GLY A 47 -6.25 2.90 -5.81
CA GLY A 47 -5.28 3.20 -6.84
C GLY A 47 -5.40 2.22 -8.00
N TYR A 48 -5.56 2.72 -9.22
CA TYR A 48 -5.71 1.86 -10.39
C TYR A 48 -5.46 2.63 -11.69
N GLN A 49 -5.32 1.90 -12.79
CA GLN A 49 -5.28 2.47 -14.12
C GLN A 49 -6.70 2.50 -14.71
N ASP A 50 -7.17 3.68 -15.09
CA ASP A 50 -8.48 3.86 -15.72
C ASP A 50 -8.49 3.47 -17.21
N ASP A 51 -9.65 3.54 -17.85
CA ASP A 51 -9.83 3.19 -19.28
C ASP A 51 -9.06 4.12 -20.23
N ASN A 52 -8.60 5.28 -19.77
CA ASN A 52 -7.79 6.21 -20.53
C ASN A 52 -6.28 5.93 -20.37
N GLY A 53 -5.92 5.00 -19.51
CA GLY A 53 -4.54 4.67 -19.17
C GLY A 53 -3.94 5.56 -18.10
N GLU A 54 -4.75 6.40 -17.41
CA GLU A 54 -4.31 7.27 -16.34
C GLU A 54 -4.36 6.56 -14.99
N TYR A 55 -3.39 6.83 -14.11
CA TYR A 55 -3.41 6.34 -12.75
C TYR A 55 -4.26 7.26 -11.87
N VAL A 56 -5.35 6.72 -11.34
CA VAL A 56 -6.37 7.42 -10.55
C VAL A 56 -6.71 6.63 -9.30
N GLY A 57 -7.40 7.25 -8.35
CA GLY A 57 -7.87 6.60 -7.13
C GLY A 57 -7.90 7.53 -5.93
N PHE A 58 -8.61 7.12 -4.90
CA PHE A 58 -8.77 7.87 -3.66
C PHE A 58 -7.43 8.22 -3.02
N ASP A 59 -6.57 7.23 -2.85
CA ASP A 59 -5.26 7.41 -2.23
C ASP A 59 -4.32 8.27 -3.10
N LEU A 60 -4.42 8.13 -4.42
CA LEU A 60 -3.64 8.95 -5.35
C LEU A 60 -4.11 10.41 -5.38
N ASP A 61 -5.41 10.68 -5.15
CA ASP A 61 -5.92 12.03 -5.00
C ASP A 61 -5.49 12.65 -3.65
N LEU A 62 -5.50 11.87 -2.55
CA LEU A 62 -4.95 12.32 -1.27
C LEU A 62 -3.45 12.63 -1.38
N ALA A 63 -2.69 11.75 -2.02
CA ALA A 63 -1.27 11.95 -2.25
C ALA A 63 -0.98 13.20 -3.11
N LYS A 64 -1.83 13.46 -4.12
CA LYS A 64 -1.73 14.65 -4.95
C LYS A 64 -1.91 15.92 -4.13
N GLU A 65 -2.92 15.97 -3.30
CA GLU A 65 -3.19 17.13 -2.43
C GLU A 65 -2.06 17.32 -1.40
N VAL A 66 -1.55 16.23 -0.82
CA VAL A 66 -0.38 16.27 0.07
C VAL A 66 0.83 16.87 -0.66
N CYS A 67 1.10 16.45 -1.89
CA CYS A 67 2.20 16.98 -2.68
C CYS A 67 2.01 18.47 -3.00
N ASP A 68 0.81 18.88 -3.41
CA ASP A 68 0.50 20.27 -3.74
C ASP A 68 0.73 21.21 -2.54
N ARG A 69 0.30 20.82 -1.34
CA ARG A 69 0.49 21.60 -0.11
C ARG A 69 1.95 21.69 0.34
N ASN A 70 2.74 20.67 0.04
CA ASN A 70 4.16 20.63 0.42
C ASN A 70 5.10 21.11 -0.69
N ASN A 71 4.57 21.52 -1.85
CA ASN A 71 5.33 21.85 -3.07
C ASN A 71 6.24 20.71 -3.52
N TRP A 72 5.77 19.47 -3.43
CA TRP A 72 6.43 18.27 -3.93
C TRP A 72 5.93 17.89 -5.31
N GLU A 73 6.76 17.21 -6.09
CA GLU A 73 6.38 16.55 -7.33
C GLU A 73 5.85 15.14 -7.01
N LEU A 74 4.57 14.87 -7.30
CA LEU A 74 4.00 13.52 -7.17
C LEU A 74 4.47 12.63 -8.32
N VAL A 75 5.08 11.50 -7.98
CA VAL A 75 5.36 10.41 -8.93
C VAL A 75 4.51 9.20 -8.54
N LYS A 76 3.59 8.81 -9.42
CA LYS A 76 2.76 7.61 -9.26
C LYS A 76 3.50 6.42 -9.84
N MET A 77 3.90 5.47 -9.02
CA MET A 77 4.69 4.30 -9.43
C MET A 77 3.90 3.01 -9.21
N PRO A 78 3.35 2.41 -10.29
CA PRO A 78 2.75 1.10 -10.18
C PRO A 78 3.82 0.05 -9.85
N ILE A 79 3.51 -0.83 -8.92
CA ILE A 79 4.39 -1.91 -8.47
C ILE A 79 3.63 -3.25 -8.46
N ASP A 80 4.35 -4.35 -8.62
CA ASP A 80 3.83 -5.66 -8.25
C ASP A 80 3.71 -5.72 -6.72
N TRP A 81 2.55 -6.14 -6.21
CA TRP A 81 2.26 -6.01 -4.78
C TRP A 81 3.22 -6.79 -3.88
N ASP A 82 3.67 -7.95 -4.31
CA ASP A 82 4.67 -8.76 -3.61
C ASP A 82 6.08 -8.15 -3.59
N SER A 83 6.34 -7.13 -4.42
CA SER A 83 7.61 -6.39 -4.44
C SER A 83 7.65 -5.15 -3.55
N LYS A 84 6.53 -4.76 -2.92
CA LYS A 84 6.39 -3.49 -2.18
C LYS A 84 7.49 -3.22 -1.15
N ASP A 85 7.89 -4.26 -0.42
CA ASP A 85 8.92 -4.14 0.62
C ASP A 85 10.30 -3.87 0.02
N MET A 86 10.62 -4.53 -1.08
CA MET A 86 11.88 -4.33 -1.80
C MET A 86 11.95 -2.91 -2.36
N GLU A 87 10.88 -2.45 -3.01
CA GLU A 87 10.81 -1.10 -3.59
C GLU A 87 10.90 -0.01 -2.51
N LEU A 88 10.22 -0.19 -1.37
CA LEU A 88 10.29 0.74 -0.25
C LEU A 88 11.68 0.74 0.41
N ASN A 89 12.25 -0.45 0.67
CA ASN A 89 13.53 -0.57 1.35
C ASN A 89 14.71 -0.09 0.50
N SER A 90 14.63 -0.24 -0.82
CA SER A 90 15.64 0.29 -1.77
C SER A 90 15.56 1.82 -1.90
N GLY A 91 14.42 2.43 -1.55
CA GLY A 91 14.16 3.85 -1.74
C GLY A 91 13.69 4.19 -3.17
N THR A 92 13.25 3.20 -3.94
CA THR A 92 12.60 3.41 -5.25
C THR A 92 11.28 4.14 -5.08
N ILE A 93 10.53 3.81 -4.02
CA ILE A 93 9.31 4.49 -3.59
C ILE A 93 9.52 5.18 -2.24
N SER A 94 8.84 6.30 -2.03
CA SER A 94 8.87 7.07 -0.78
C SER A 94 7.93 6.48 0.27
N CYS A 95 6.83 5.90 -0.17
CA CYS A 95 5.81 5.26 0.65
C CYS A 95 5.01 4.23 -0.14
N ILE A 96 4.31 3.35 0.57
CA ILE A 96 3.23 2.52 0.04
C ILE A 96 1.93 3.21 0.43
N TRP A 97 1.11 3.57 -0.57
CA TRP A 97 -0.18 4.25 -0.34
C TRP A 97 -1.23 3.72 -1.31
N ASN A 98 -1.95 2.69 -0.89
CA ASN A 98 -2.91 1.97 -1.75
C ASN A 98 -3.83 1.06 -0.95
N GLY A 99 -4.67 1.62 -0.06
CA GLY A 99 -5.46 0.78 0.83
C GLY A 99 -4.56 -0.17 1.64
N PHE A 100 -3.49 0.37 2.22
CA PHE A 100 -2.46 -0.47 2.83
C PHE A 100 -2.77 -0.74 4.30
N THR A 101 -3.09 -2.00 4.60
CA THR A 101 -3.48 -2.47 5.93
C THR A 101 -2.32 -2.38 6.91
N MET A 102 -2.55 -1.67 8.01
CA MET A 102 -1.59 -1.54 9.10
C MET A 102 -1.62 -2.75 10.05
N ASN A 103 -2.80 -3.33 10.26
CA ASN A 103 -3.00 -4.44 11.21
C ASN A 103 -2.12 -5.64 10.87
N GLY A 104 -1.42 -6.16 11.88
CA GLY A 104 -0.47 -7.25 11.74
C GLY A 104 0.90 -6.86 11.18
N ARG A 105 1.08 -5.58 10.76
CA ARG A 105 2.32 -5.03 10.20
C ARG A 105 2.85 -3.82 10.97
N GLU A 106 2.35 -3.57 12.18
CA GLU A 106 2.64 -2.37 12.97
C GLU A 106 4.13 -2.17 13.23
N ASN A 107 4.87 -3.29 13.31
CA ASN A 107 6.30 -3.28 13.59
C ASN A 107 7.21 -3.23 12.35
N ASP A 108 6.66 -3.35 11.15
CA ASP A 108 7.45 -3.53 9.92
C ASP A 108 7.72 -2.20 9.22
N TYR A 109 6.84 -1.22 9.43
CA TYR A 109 6.89 0.10 8.80
C TYR A 109 6.86 1.23 9.82
N THR A 110 7.04 2.45 9.33
CA THR A 110 6.65 3.67 10.02
C THR A 110 5.33 4.12 9.41
N TRP A 111 4.25 4.15 10.21
CA TRP A 111 2.90 4.37 9.73
C TRP A 111 2.42 5.79 9.97
N SER A 112 1.58 6.31 9.06
CA SER A 112 0.67 7.41 9.38
C SER A 112 -0.37 6.95 10.42
N ASP A 113 -1.18 7.87 10.91
CA ASP A 113 -2.42 7.50 11.56
C ASP A 113 -3.36 6.82 10.56
N PRO A 114 -4.19 5.85 10.98
CA PRO A 114 -5.15 5.22 10.10
C PRO A 114 -6.18 6.23 9.58
N TYR A 115 -6.57 6.07 8.31
CA TYR A 115 -7.47 7.01 7.64
C TYR A 115 -8.72 6.35 7.03
N VAL A 116 -8.77 5.02 6.92
CA VAL A 116 -9.94 4.25 6.45
C VAL A 116 -10.14 3.03 7.35
N ASP A 117 -11.39 2.78 7.76
CA ASP A 117 -11.83 1.50 8.31
C ASP A 117 -12.18 0.56 7.15
N ASN A 118 -11.63 -0.66 7.17
CA ASN A 118 -11.83 -1.69 6.16
C ASN A 118 -12.10 -3.05 6.80
N SER A 119 -12.44 -4.02 5.98
CA SER A 119 -12.50 -5.43 6.37
C SER A 119 -12.17 -6.33 5.19
N GLN A 120 -11.66 -7.52 5.50
CA GLN A 120 -11.52 -8.61 4.53
C GLN A 120 -12.83 -9.38 4.46
N VAL A 121 -13.30 -9.69 3.25
CA VAL A 121 -14.57 -10.35 2.99
C VAL A 121 -14.41 -11.44 1.93
N PHE A 122 -15.41 -12.30 1.79
CA PHE A 122 -15.50 -13.22 0.65
C PHE A 122 -16.50 -12.70 -0.39
N VAL A 123 -16.06 -12.73 -1.64
CA VAL A 123 -16.91 -12.50 -2.83
C VAL A 123 -17.18 -13.83 -3.49
N VAL A 124 -18.43 -14.07 -3.82
CA VAL A 124 -18.90 -15.30 -4.48
C VAL A 124 -19.89 -14.96 -5.61
N LYS A 125 -20.15 -15.89 -6.53
CA LYS A 125 -21.24 -15.70 -7.50
C LYS A 125 -22.60 -15.66 -6.77
N SER A 126 -23.49 -14.80 -7.22
CA SER A 126 -24.82 -14.62 -6.62
C SER A 126 -25.65 -15.92 -6.62
N ASP A 127 -25.47 -16.77 -7.63
CA ASP A 127 -26.16 -18.05 -7.83
C ASP A 127 -25.40 -19.28 -7.30
N SER A 128 -24.25 -19.10 -6.65
CA SER A 128 -23.38 -20.19 -6.16
C SER A 128 -24.01 -21.06 -5.07
N GLY A 129 -25.03 -20.55 -4.38
CA GLY A 129 -25.57 -21.17 -3.18
C GLY A 129 -24.73 -20.98 -1.91
N ILE A 130 -23.57 -20.34 -2.00
CA ILE A 130 -22.69 -20.01 -0.86
C ILE A 130 -23.26 -18.77 -0.17
N ALA A 131 -23.52 -18.85 1.15
CA ALA A 131 -24.08 -17.76 1.94
C ALA A 131 -23.32 -17.52 3.26
N THR A 132 -22.62 -18.52 3.76
CA THR A 132 -21.88 -18.49 5.02
C THR A 132 -20.48 -19.05 4.85
N PHE A 133 -19.62 -18.89 5.86
CA PHE A 133 -18.28 -19.50 5.86
C PHE A 133 -18.33 -21.05 5.82
N ASP A 134 -19.34 -21.65 6.43
CA ASP A 134 -19.53 -23.11 6.40
C ASP A 134 -19.72 -23.64 4.97
N ASP A 135 -20.34 -22.86 4.08
CA ASP A 135 -20.56 -23.24 2.68
C ASP A 135 -19.26 -23.19 1.85
N LEU A 136 -18.18 -22.60 2.38
CA LEU A 136 -16.86 -22.59 1.75
C LEU A 136 -16.10 -23.90 1.93
N ALA A 137 -16.59 -24.81 2.77
CA ALA A 137 -15.97 -26.13 2.96
C ALA A 137 -15.90 -26.91 1.64
N GLY A 138 -14.70 -27.39 1.30
CA GLY A 138 -14.43 -28.09 0.04
C GLY A 138 -14.40 -27.21 -1.21
N LYS A 139 -14.43 -25.87 -1.06
CA LYS A 139 -14.36 -24.89 -2.15
C LYS A 139 -12.93 -24.44 -2.43
N THR A 140 -12.71 -23.94 -3.64
CA THR A 140 -11.45 -23.29 -4.01
C THR A 140 -11.59 -21.77 -3.82
N VAL A 141 -10.74 -21.19 -2.99
CA VAL A 141 -10.74 -19.76 -2.65
C VAL A 141 -9.52 -19.08 -3.29
N ALA A 142 -9.75 -17.99 -4.03
CA ALA A 142 -8.64 -17.17 -4.55
C ALA A 142 -8.28 -16.08 -3.54
N VAL A 143 -6.99 -15.70 -3.51
CA VAL A 143 -6.46 -14.59 -2.71
C VAL A 143 -5.27 -13.96 -3.44
N GLN A 144 -5.06 -12.66 -3.27
CA GLN A 144 -3.87 -12.02 -3.81
C GLN A 144 -2.65 -12.33 -2.94
N THR A 145 -1.51 -12.56 -3.59
CA THR A 145 -0.22 -12.81 -2.90
C THR A 145 0.13 -11.64 -1.98
N ASP A 146 0.62 -11.97 -0.79
CA ASP A 146 1.09 -11.01 0.23
C ASP A 146 0.06 -9.91 0.59
N SER A 147 -1.25 -10.22 0.41
CA SER A 147 -2.36 -9.37 0.80
C SER A 147 -2.75 -9.56 2.27
N SER A 148 -3.58 -8.64 2.79
CA SER A 148 -4.18 -8.79 4.13
C SER A 148 -5.16 -9.95 4.19
N ALA A 149 -5.85 -10.26 3.08
CA ALA A 149 -6.72 -11.42 2.98
C ALA A 149 -5.93 -12.72 3.12
N GLU A 150 -4.77 -12.83 2.47
CA GLU A 150 -3.89 -13.99 2.62
C GLU A 150 -3.37 -14.11 4.06
N ALA A 151 -2.97 -12.98 4.67
CA ALA A 151 -2.53 -12.95 6.06
C ALA A 151 -3.66 -13.37 7.01
N ALA A 152 -4.89 -12.87 6.82
CA ALA A 152 -6.05 -13.24 7.62
C ALA A 152 -6.40 -14.74 7.49
N LEU A 153 -6.32 -15.31 6.28
CA LEU A 153 -6.51 -16.75 6.08
C LEU A 153 -5.41 -17.60 6.75
N ASN A 154 -4.22 -17.03 6.94
CA ASN A 154 -3.10 -17.70 7.60
C ASN A 154 -3.08 -17.47 9.12
N ASP A 155 -3.96 -16.65 9.66
CA ASP A 155 -4.08 -16.43 11.09
C ASP A 155 -4.58 -17.69 11.79
N ALA A 156 -4.10 -17.92 13.03
CA ALA A 156 -4.48 -19.07 13.82
C ALA A 156 -5.99 -19.14 14.11
N ASP A 157 -6.65 -17.99 14.22
CA ASP A 157 -8.08 -17.89 14.48
C ASP A 157 -8.92 -18.37 13.29
N ASN A 158 -8.36 -18.35 12.08
CA ASN A 158 -9.01 -18.78 10.84
C ASN A 158 -8.49 -20.14 10.33
N ALA A 159 -7.67 -20.85 11.12
CA ALA A 159 -7.05 -22.12 10.69
C ALA A 159 -8.10 -23.17 10.31
N ASP A 160 -9.14 -23.37 11.13
CA ASP A 160 -10.20 -24.35 10.87
C ASP A 160 -10.99 -24.01 9.58
N LEU A 161 -11.25 -22.71 9.34
CA LEU A 161 -11.89 -22.25 8.11
C LEU A 161 -11.02 -22.56 6.90
N LYS A 162 -9.76 -22.15 6.94
CA LYS A 162 -8.80 -22.38 5.85
C LYS A 162 -8.60 -23.87 5.56
N ASP A 163 -8.47 -24.70 6.59
CA ASP A 163 -8.30 -26.15 6.47
C ASP A 163 -9.56 -26.83 5.89
N SER A 164 -10.74 -26.21 6.00
CA SER A 164 -11.96 -26.70 5.38
C SER A 164 -11.99 -26.54 3.87
N PHE A 165 -11.19 -25.61 3.31
CA PHE A 165 -11.14 -25.36 1.87
C PHE A 165 -10.53 -26.53 1.11
N LYS A 166 -10.95 -26.72 -0.13
CA LYS A 166 -10.30 -27.66 -1.03
C LYS A 166 -8.90 -27.16 -1.40
N GLU A 167 -8.79 -25.86 -1.63
CA GLU A 167 -7.57 -25.21 -2.12
C GLU A 167 -7.63 -23.71 -1.91
N VAL A 168 -6.50 -23.07 -1.62
CA VAL A 168 -6.30 -21.63 -1.71
C VAL A 168 -5.45 -21.33 -2.92
N LEU A 169 -6.02 -20.66 -3.92
CA LEU A 169 -5.34 -20.24 -5.15
C LEU A 169 -4.77 -18.84 -4.96
N VAL A 170 -3.45 -18.72 -4.89
CA VAL A 170 -2.78 -17.43 -4.80
C VAL A 170 -2.58 -16.84 -6.19
N VAL A 171 -2.99 -15.57 -6.39
CA VAL A 171 -2.88 -14.83 -7.66
C VAL A 171 -2.12 -13.51 -7.45
N GLY A 172 -1.58 -12.93 -8.53
CA GLY A 172 -0.82 -11.68 -8.45
C GLY A 172 -1.71 -10.44 -8.22
N GLU A 173 -2.96 -10.46 -8.74
CA GLU A 173 -3.88 -9.34 -8.70
C GLU A 173 -5.35 -9.79 -8.67
N TYR A 174 -6.25 -8.94 -8.17
CA TYR A 174 -7.68 -9.27 -8.03
C TYR A 174 -8.41 -9.38 -9.36
N ASN A 175 -7.98 -8.70 -10.43
CA ASN A 175 -8.59 -8.90 -11.75
C ASN A 175 -8.46 -10.35 -12.23
N THR A 176 -7.32 -11.00 -11.98
CA THR A 176 -7.11 -12.43 -12.26
C THR A 176 -8.01 -13.30 -11.36
N ALA A 177 -8.19 -12.94 -10.09
CA ALA A 177 -9.11 -13.65 -9.19
C ALA A 177 -10.55 -13.61 -9.71
N PHE A 178 -11.03 -12.44 -10.16
CA PHE A 178 -12.38 -12.31 -10.74
C PHE A 178 -12.54 -13.12 -12.04
N LEU A 179 -11.56 -13.13 -12.94
CA LEU A 179 -11.60 -13.97 -14.13
C LEU A 179 -11.69 -15.47 -13.79
N ASN A 180 -10.99 -15.90 -12.73
CA ASN A 180 -11.09 -17.27 -12.23
C ASN A 180 -12.48 -17.55 -11.62
N LEU A 181 -13.08 -16.61 -10.90
CA LEU A 181 -14.41 -16.73 -10.34
C LEU A 181 -15.49 -16.77 -11.46
N GLU A 182 -15.36 -15.90 -12.45
CA GLU A 182 -16.24 -15.86 -13.64
C GLU A 182 -16.23 -17.18 -14.41
N SER A 183 -15.07 -17.77 -14.60
CA SER A 183 -14.90 -19.05 -15.31
C SER A 183 -15.17 -20.28 -14.46
N ASN A 184 -15.54 -20.13 -13.17
CA ASN A 184 -15.70 -21.20 -12.19
C ASN A 184 -14.40 -22.00 -11.92
N ALA A 185 -13.22 -21.40 -12.13
CA ALA A 185 -11.96 -21.98 -11.69
C ALA A 185 -11.77 -21.88 -10.18
N VAL A 186 -12.39 -20.87 -9.55
CA VAL A 186 -12.52 -20.72 -8.10
C VAL A 186 -13.99 -20.51 -7.73
N ASP A 187 -14.34 -20.75 -6.46
CA ASP A 187 -15.69 -20.63 -5.92
C ASP A 187 -15.89 -19.30 -5.17
N ALA A 188 -14.82 -18.75 -4.62
CA ALA A 188 -14.81 -17.50 -3.85
C ALA A 188 -13.48 -16.74 -4.01
N ILE A 189 -13.52 -15.44 -3.68
CA ILE A 189 -12.34 -14.57 -3.56
C ILE A 189 -12.33 -13.99 -2.15
N ALA A 190 -11.21 -14.10 -1.44
CA ALA A 190 -10.98 -13.35 -0.20
C ALA A 190 -10.28 -12.03 -0.55
N MET A 191 -10.89 -10.89 -0.15
CA MET A 191 -10.42 -9.57 -0.56
C MET A 191 -10.99 -8.44 0.30
N ASP A 192 -10.49 -7.24 0.06
CA ASP A 192 -10.91 -6.00 0.71
C ASP A 192 -12.32 -5.59 0.34
N VAL A 193 -13.14 -5.23 1.34
CA VAL A 193 -14.56 -4.89 1.11
C VAL A 193 -14.72 -3.65 0.22
N GLY A 194 -13.84 -2.66 0.33
CA GLY A 194 -13.88 -1.46 -0.52
C GLY A 194 -13.64 -1.80 -1.99
N VAL A 195 -12.65 -2.65 -2.27
CA VAL A 195 -12.35 -3.14 -3.62
C VAL A 195 -13.49 -4.03 -4.12
N ALA A 196 -14.01 -4.93 -3.27
CA ALA A 196 -15.13 -5.80 -3.61
C ALA A 196 -16.35 -5.00 -4.07
N LYS A 197 -16.77 -3.98 -3.30
CA LYS A 197 -17.91 -3.11 -3.64
C LYS A 197 -17.72 -2.46 -5.02
N TYR A 198 -16.56 -1.85 -5.26
CA TYR A 198 -16.26 -1.22 -6.55
C TYR A 198 -16.33 -2.23 -7.71
N GLN A 199 -15.74 -3.40 -7.55
CA GLN A 199 -15.76 -4.46 -8.56
C GLN A 199 -17.16 -4.99 -8.85
N LEU A 200 -18.01 -5.12 -7.82
CA LEU A 200 -19.38 -5.58 -7.99
C LEU A 200 -20.26 -4.58 -8.74
N GLU A 201 -20.07 -3.28 -8.50
CA GLU A 201 -20.79 -2.21 -9.22
C GLU A 201 -20.50 -2.25 -10.73
N SER A 202 -19.26 -2.52 -11.11
CA SER A 202 -18.84 -2.58 -12.51
C SER A 202 -19.27 -3.88 -13.23
N ARG A 203 -19.61 -4.96 -12.50
CA ARG A 203 -19.84 -6.33 -13.02
C ARG A 203 -21.30 -6.77 -13.08
N ASN A 204 -22.26 -5.85 -13.07
CA ASN A 204 -23.70 -6.10 -13.32
C ASN A 204 -24.37 -7.17 -12.42
N GLY A 205 -23.96 -7.27 -11.15
CA GLY A 205 -24.72 -8.02 -10.14
C GLY A 205 -24.57 -9.55 -10.16
N ASP A 206 -23.64 -10.10 -10.91
CA ASP A 206 -23.36 -11.55 -10.93
C ASP A 206 -22.67 -12.07 -9.66
N PHE A 207 -22.27 -11.16 -8.76
CA PHE A 207 -21.52 -11.47 -7.55
C PHE A 207 -22.17 -10.85 -6.31
N LYS A 208 -21.84 -11.41 -5.16
CA LYS A 208 -22.22 -10.88 -3.85
C LYS A 208 -21.09 -11.02 -2.86
N ILE A 209 -21.07 -10.14 -1.88
CA ILE A 209 -20.21 -10.20 -0.70
C ILE A 209 -20.94 -11.01 0.36
N LEU A 210 -20.23 -11.90 1.08
CA LEU A 210 -20.79 -12.56 2.26
C LEU A 210 -20.91 -11.56 3.41
N ASP A 211 -21.97 -11.69 4.22
CA ASP A 211 -22.28 -10.73 5.29
C ASP A 211 -21.25 -10.73 6.42
N GLU A 212 -20.65 -11.89 6.71
CA GLU A 212 -19.64 -12.04 7.76
C GLU A 212 -18.26 -11.63 7.26
N PRO A 213 -17.58 -10.65 7.92
CA PRO A 213 -16.21 -10.30 7.56
C PRO A 213 -15.21 -11.33 8.09
N LEU A 214 -14.19 -11.63 7.28
CA LEU A 214 -13.07 -12.49 7.67
C LEU A 214 -12.17 -11.82 8.71
N ALA A 215 -11.90 -10.53 8.57
CA ALA A 215 -11.12 -9.72 9.49
C ALA A 215 -11.49 -8.24 9.37
N ALA A 216 -11.46 -7.52 10.49
CA ALA A 216 -11.54 -6.05 10.50
C ALA A 216 -10.13 -5.46 10.50
N GLU A 217 -9.94 -4.35 9.78
CA GLU A 217 -8.64 -3.74 9.62
C GLU A 217 -8.72 -2.23 9.34
N GLN A 218 -7.57 -1.57 9.33
CA GLN A 218 -7.47 -0.14 9.03
C GLN A 218 -6.34 0.11 8.02
N TYR A 219 -6.58 1.05 7.12
CA TYR A 219 -5.57 1.51 6.18
C TYR A 219 -4.81 2.71 6.71
N ALA A 220 -3.50 2.69 6.46
CA ALA A 220 -2.60 3.78 6.74
C ALA A 220 -1.53 3.89 5.64
N VAL A 221 -0.82 5.02 5.57
CA VAL A 221 0.32 5.18 4.68
C VAL A 221 1.53 4.52 5.31
N GLY A 222 2.16 3.59 4.59
CA GLY A 222 3.35 2.87 5.04
C GLY A 222 4.63 3.51 4.52
N PHE A 223 5.52 3.92 5.44
CA PHE A 223 6.86 4.44 5.13
C PHE A 223 7.92 3.43 5.55
N LYS A 224 9.11 3.54 4.95
CA LYS A 224 10.25 2.77 5.40
C LYS A 224 10.45 2.93 6.90
N LYS A 225 10.68 1.81 7.59
CA LYS A 225 10.87 1.81 9.04
C LYS A 225 11.97 2.79 9.47
N GLY A 226 11.62 3.69 10.40
CA GLY A 226 12.48 4.75 10.89
C GLY A 226 12.36 6.08 10.15
N ASN A 227 11.69 6.15 8.98
CA ASN A 227 11.46 7.40 8.25
C ASN A 227 10.33 8.24 8.88
N THR A 228 10.58 8.72 10.09
CA THR A 228 9.60 9.48 10.87
C THR A 228 9.42 10.90 10.35
N ALA A 229 10.46 11.54 9.84
CA ALA A 229 10.39 12.92 9.36
C ALA A 229 9.43 13.05 8.16
N LEU A 230 9.52 12.17 7.18
CA LEU A 230 8.62 12.17 6.03
C LEU A 230 7.19 11.80 6.45
N ARG A 231 7.03 10.78 7.32
CA ARG A 231 5.75 10.41 7.88
C ARG A 231 5.07 11.57 8.59
N ASP A 232 5.79 12.26 9.46
CA ASP A 232 5.24 13.39 10.25
C ASP A 232 4.80 14.54 9.36
N GLN A 233 5.52 14.80 8.25
CA GLN A 233 5.15 15.82 7.29
C GLN A 233 3.87 15.44 6.51
N VAL A 234 3.75 14.19 6.06
CA VAL A 234 2.53 13.69 5.41
C VAL A 234 1.37 13.69 6.39
N GLN A 235 1.57 13.17 7.62
CA GLN A 235 0.54 13.15 8.65
C GLN A 235 -0.01 14.55 8.97
N LYS A 236 0.88 15.52 9.17
CA LYS A 236 0.47 16.91 9.41
C LYS A 236 -0.42 17.44 8.30
N THR A 237 -0.07 17.14 7.04
CA THR A 237 -0.88 17.60 5.89
C THR A 237 -2.22 16.87 5.82
N LEU A 238 -2.29 15.58 6.12
CA LEU A 238 -3.55 14.85 6.24
C LEU A 238 -4.46 15.42 7.34
N ASP A 239 -3.89 15.81 8.48
CA ASP A 239 -4.64 16.45 9.56
C ASP A 239 -5.17 17.84 9.15
N GLU A 240 -4.41 18.62 8.41
CA GLU A 240 -4.86 19.87 7.81
C GLU A 240 -6.02 19.64 6.84
N MET A 241 -5.93 18.62 5.95
CA MET A 241 -6.98 18.24 5.02
C MET A 241 -8.25 17.76 5.71
N LYS A 242 -8.13 17.04 6.83
CA LYS A 242 -9.28 16.65 7.67
C LYS A 242 -9.93 17.88 8.29
N SER A 243 -9.14 18.83 8.75
CA SER A 243 -9.63 20.05 9.45
C SER A 243 -10.33 21.03 8.51
N ASP A 244 -9.90 21.17 7.26
CA ASP A 244 -10.48 22.10 6.30
C ASP A 244 -11.54 21.48 5.38
N GLY A 245 -11.81 20.16 5.52
CA GLY A 245 -12.82 19.42 4.78
C GLY A 245 -12.38 18.89 3.41
N THR A 246 -11.14 19.13 3.01
CA THR A 246 -10.60 18.61 1.72
C THR A 246 -10.58 17.09 1.71
N PHE A 247 -10.19 16.47 2.84
CA PHE A 247 -10.18 15.01 2.96
C PHE A 247 -11.58 14.42 2.73
N GLN A 248 -12.60 14.99 3.35
CA GLN A 248 -13.99 14.57 3.18
C GLN A 248 -14.46 14.76 1.74
N THR A 249 -14.12 15.88 1.10
CA THR A 249 -14.47 16.13 -0.31
C THR A 249 -13.86 15.09 -1.25
N ILE A 250 -12.61 14.68 -0.99
CA ILE A 250 -11.96 13.61 -1.78
C ILE A 250 -12.64 12.26 -1.50
N ALA A 251 -13.01 11.96 -0.24
CA ALA A 251 -13.72 10.74 0.10
C ALA A 251 -15.09 10.65 -0.58
N GLU A 252 -15.84 11.76 -0.61
CA GLU A 252 -17.13 11.85 -1.32
C GLU A 252 -17.02 11.64 -2.83
N LYS A 253 -15.94 12.13 -3.44
CA LYS A 253 -15.66 11.91 -4.87
C LYS A 253 -15.55 10.42 -5.21
N TRP A 254 -15.10 9.60 -4.28
CA TRP A 254 -14.85 8.17 -4.45
C TRP A 254 -15.88 7.26 -3.76
N ASP A 255 -16.98 7.81 -3.24
CA ASP A 255 -18.02 7.10 -2.49
C ASP A 255 -17.50 6.36 -1.24
N LEU A 256 -16.44 6.91 -0.62
CA LEU A 256 -15.77 6.34 0.57
C LEU A 256 -16.04 7.13 1.86
N GLN A 257 -16.94 8.12 1.85
CA GLN A 257 -17.22 9.01 2.99
C GLN A 257 -17.64 8.27 4.27
N ASP A 258 -18.25 7.09 4.15
CA ASP A 258 -18.72 6.28 5.29
C ASP A 258 -17.62 5.37 5.86
N SER A 259 -16.49 5.23 5.15
CA SER A 259 -15.37 4.37 5.55
C SER A 259 -14.17 5.16 6.08
N VAL A 260 -14.14 6.50 5.89
CA VAL A 260 -13.00 7.32 6.28
C VAL A 260 -13.03 7.72 7.75
N ILE A 261 -11.85 7.76 8.37
CA ILE A 261 -11.64 8.16 9.77
C ILE A 261 -11.25 9.64 9.79
N LEU A 262 -12.23 10.50 10.07
CA LEU A 262 -12.01 11.95 10.09
C LEU A 262 -11.61 12.50 11.45
N ASN A 263 -12.04 11.85 12.53
CA ASN A 263 -11.81 12.30 13.90
C ASN A 263 -11.13 11.19 14.70
N LYS A 264 -10.16 11.58 15.52
CA LYS A 264 -9.65 10.79 16.63
C LYS A 264 -10.24 11.28 17.94
#